data_9b53724df87d1355caaf3fcab58b5451
#
_entry.id   9b53724df87d1355caaf3fcab58b5451
#
_cell.length_a   1.000
_cell.length_b   1.000
_cell.length_c   1.000
_cell.angle_alpha   90.00
_cell.angle_beta   90.00
_cell.angle_gamma   90.00
#
_symmetry.space_group_name_H-M   'P 1'
#
loop_
_entity.id
_entity.type
_entity.pdbx_description
1 polymer ?
#
loop_
_entity_poly.entity_id
_entity_poly.type
_entity_poly.pdbx_seq_one_letter_code
_entity_poly.pdbx_strand_id
1 'polypeptide(L)'
;MLCVQYALDSRAKDLVLLDMGGLSSFADYFLICSGKSSRQVQGIADRVEEGLRDIGTKPMGVEGRREGHWVLMDYGDVIVHVFYEPTRFFYDLESLWFEAQNVPLETNEPTGSDATD
;
A
#
# COMPACT_ATOMS: atom_id res chain seq x y z
N MET A 1 9.98 -6.03 -2.67
CA MET A 1 8.79 -6.57 -1.99
C MET A 1 7.69 -6.78 -3.01
N LEU A 2 7.13 -7.97 -3.02
CA LEU A 2 6.21 -8.35 -4.10
C LEU A 2 4.89 -7.59 -4.08
N CYS A 3 4.37 -7.26 -2.89
CA CYS A 3 3.13 -6.50 -2.84
C CYS A 3 3.30 -5.12 -3.50
N VAL A 4 4.49 -4.54 -3.43
CA VAL A 4 4.79 -3.27 -4.11
C VAL A 4 4.66 -3.46 -5.62
N GLN A 5 5.24 -4.55 -6.15
CA GLN A 5 5.20 -4.80 -7.58
C GLN A 5 3.76 -5.01 -8.07
N TYR A 6 2.97 -5.77 -7.32
CA TYR A 6 1.59 -6.01 -7.72
C TYR A 6 0.75 -4.73 -7.67
N ALA A 7 1.01 -3.87 -6.68
CA ALA A 7 0.32 -2.59 -6.61
C ALA A 7 0.70 -1.71 -7.80
N LEU A 8 1.99 -1.70 -8.16
CA LEU A 8 2.43 -0.93 -9.32
C LEU A 8 1.81 -1.46 -10.60
N ASP A 9 1.69 -2.79 -10.73
CA ASP A 9 1.07 -3.39 -11.90
C ASP A 9 -0.37 -2.92 -12.08
N SER A 10 -1.04 -2.56 -10.99
CA SER A 10 -2.42 -2.08 -11.02
C SER A 10 -2.51 -0.57 -11.11
N ARG A 11 -1.39 0.09 -11.36
CA ARG A 11 -1.32 1.54 -11.53
C ARG A 11 -1.72 2.29 -10.26
N ALA A 12 -1.38 1.72 -9.12
CA ALA A 12 -1.57 2.39 -7.85
C ALA A 12 -0.76 3.69 -7.84
N LYS A 13 -1.31 4.70 -7.20
CA LYS A 13 -0.71 6.03 -7.14
C LYS A 13 -0.05 6.26 -5.79
N ASP A 14 0.99 7.07 -5.81
CA ASP A 14 1.61 7.60 -4.60
C ASP A 14 1.96 6.51 -3.60
N LEU A 15 2.67 5.49 -4.08
CA LEU A 15 3.10 4.40 -3.22
C LEU A 15 4.13 4.89 -2.22
N VAL A 16 3.89 4.53 -0.97
CA VAL A 16 4.82 4.81 0.12
C VAL A 16 4.96 3.51 0.91
N LEU A 17 6.19 3.11 1.14
CA LEU A 17 6.48 1.97 1.99
C LEU A 17 7.18 2.49 3.24
N LEU A 18 6.57 2.31 4.39
CA LEU A 18 7.09 2.78 5.66
C LEU A 18 7.66 1.61 6.43
N ASP A 19 8.92 1.76 6.86
CA ASP A 19 9.55 0.83 7.78
C ASP A 19 9.15 1.29 9.17
N MET A 20 8.35 0.51 9.85
CA MET A 20 7.81 0.90 11.13
C MET A 20 8.83 0.85 12.25
N GLY A 21 9.87 0.04 12.10
CA GLY A 21 11.01 0.08 13.01
C GLY A 21 10.68 -0.09 14.48
N GLY A 22 9.63 -0.84 14.78
CA GLY A 22 9.20 -1.01 16.16
C GLY A 22 8.17 0.00 16.61
N LEU A 23 7.82 0.98 15.78
CA LEU A 23 6.77 1.94 16.12
C LEU A 23 5.40 1.27 16.16
N SER A 24 5.23 0.16 15.46
CA SER A 24 3.99 -0.60 15.47
C SER A 24 4.26 -1.99 16.00
N SER A 25 3.39 -2.49 16.88
CA SER A 25 3.46 -3.86 17.33
C SER A 25 2.71 -4.79 16.39
N PHE A 26 2.10 -4.26 15.33
CA PHE A 26 1.27 -5.06 14.42
C PHE A 26 2.01 -5.49 13.17
N ALA A 27 2.92 -4.68 12.68
CA ALA A 27 3.60 -4.97 11.41
C ALA A 27 4.95 -4.29 11.36
N ASP A 28 5.83 -4.85 10.52
CA ASP A 28 7.15 -4.25 10.27
C ASP A 28 7.07 -3.18 9.21
N TYR A 29 6.12 -3.29 8.29
CA TYR A 29 5.99 -2.34 7.17
C TYR A 29 4.53 -1.99 6.93
N PHE A 30 4.31 -0.75 6.52
CA PHE A 30 3.03 -0.32 5.97
C PHE A 30 3.28 0.05 4.52
N LEU A 31 2.51 -0.53 3.61
CA LEU A 31 2.49 -0.11 2.22
C LEU A 31 1.22 0.70 2.02
N ILE A 32 1.36 1.95 1.60
CA ILE A 32 0.23 2.86 1.42
C ILE A 32 0.21 3.30 -0.04
N CYS A 33 -0.92 3.20 -0.67
CA CYS A 33 -1.09 3.64 -2.04
C CYS A 33 -2.53 4.08 -2.28
N SER A 34 -2.79 4.62 -3.45
CA SER A 34 -4.09 5.22 -3.74
C SER A 34 -4.59 4.82 -5.11
N GLY A 35 -5.90 4.92 -5.27
CA GLY A 35 -6.55 4.82 -6.57
C GLY A 35 -7.47 6.02 -6.75
N LYS A 36 -7.79 6.33 -8.00
CA LYS A 36 -8.61 7.49 -8.33
C LYS A 36 -10.09 7.24 -8.21
N SER A 37 -10.50 6.01 -8.08
CA SER A 37 -11.90 5.62 -7.93
C SER A 37 -11.98 4.43 -7.02
N SER A 38 -13.17 4.19 -6.46
CA SER A 38 -13.39 3.00 -5.64
C SER A 38 -13.14 1.73 -6.42
N ARG A 39 -13.52 1.72 -7.70
CA ARG A 39 -13.29 0.56 -8.55
C ARG A 39 -11.80 0.29 -8.72
N GLN A 40 -11.02 1.34 -8.92
CA GLN A 40 -9.57 1.17 -9.05
C GLN A 40 -8.97 0.68 -7.73
N VAL A 41 -9.44 1.21 -6.61
CA VAL A 41 -8.97 0.76 -5.29
C VAL A 41 -9.24 -0.73 -5.13
N GLN A 42 -10.44 -1.18 -5.47
CA GLN A 42 -10.79 -2.59 -5.41
C GLN A 42 -9.91 -3.44 -6.33
N GLY A 43 -9.64 -2.93 -7.53
CA GLY A 43 -8.80 -3.63 -8.49
C GLY A 43 -7.36 -3.76 -8.01
N ILE A 44 -6.83 -2.72 -7.38
CA ILE A 44 -5.48 -2.78 -6.80
C ILE A 44 -5.43 -3.83 -5.71
N ALA A 45 -6.41 -3.83 -4.80
CA ALA A 45 -6.46 -4.81 -3.73
C ALA A 45 -6.57 -6.22 -4.27
N ASP A 46 -7.42 -6.42 -5.28
CA ASP A 46 -7.60 -7.73 -5.90
C ASP A 46 -6.29 -8.21 -6.53
N ARG A 47 -5.60 -7.33 -7.22
CA ARG A 47 -4.35 -7.70 -7.89
C ARG A 47 -3.27 -8.08 -6.89
N VAL A 48 -3.16 -7.32 -5.80
CA VAL A 48 -2.18 -7.64 -4.76
C VAL A 48 -2.52 -8.99 -4.12
N GLU A 49 -3.79 -9.19 -3.77
CA GLU A 49 -4.19 -10.45 -3.15
C GLU A 49 -3.97 -11.63 -4.09
N GLU A 50 -4.35 -11.48 -5.35
CA GLU A 50 -4.22 -12.55 -6.33
C GLU A 50 -2.75 -12.91 -6.55
N GLY A 51 -1.92 -11.89 -6.70
CA GLY A 51 -0.49 -12.14 -6.95
C GLY A 51 0.18 -12.82 -5.77
N LEU A 52 -0.16 -12.41 -4.55
CA LEU A 52 0.43 -13.05 -3.37
C LEU A 52 -0.13 -14.44 -3.16
N ARG A 53 -1.39 -14.68 -3.49
CA ARG A 53 -1.98 -16.01 -3.41
C ARG A 53 -1.26 -16.99 -4.33
N ASP A 54 -0.87 -16.51 -5.52
CA ASP A 54 -0.19 -17.36 -6.50
C ASP A 54 1.15 -17.90 -5.97
N ILE A 55 1.74 -17.22 -5.01
CA ILE A 55 2.98 -17.69 -4.39
C ILE A 55 2.74 -18.24 -2.99
N GLY A 56 1.49 -18.55 -2.66
CA GLY A 56 1.14 -19.22 -1.41
C GLY A 56 0.93 -18.31 -0.21
N THR A 57 0.83 -17.00 -0.42
CA THR A 57 0.64 -16.06 0.69
C THR A 57 -0.78 -15.54 0.69
N LYS A 58 -1.46 -15.71 1.80
CA LYS A 58 -2.85 -15.24 1.97
C LYS A 58 -2.90 -14.20 3.07
N PRO A 59 -3.81 -13.22 2.95
CA PRO A 59 -3.95 -12.24 4.02
C PRO A 59 -4.59 -12.87 5.24
N MET A 60 -4.23 -12.38 6.41
CA MET A 60 -4.85 -12.76 7.65
C MET A 60 -6.23 -12.12 7.79
N GLY A 61 -6.45 -11.02 7.11
CA GLY A 61 -7.73 -10.34 7.09
C GLY A 61 -7.73 -9.27 6.04
N VAL A 62 -8.92 -8.97 5.51
CA VAL A 62 -9.10 -7.90 4.53
C VAL A 62 -10.35 -7.13 4.93
N GLU A 63 -10.25 -5.81 5.04
CA GLU A 63 -11.36 -4.96 5.44
C GLU A 63 -11.54 -3.83 4.44
N GLY A 64 -12.78 -3.40 4.25
CA GLY A 64 -13.09 -2.23 3.44
C GLY A 64 -13.19 -2.47 1.96
N ARG A 65 -13.01 -3.71 1.49
CA ARG A 65 -13.02 -3.97 0.04
C ARG A 65 -14.34 -3.59 -0.62
N ARG A 66 -15.44 -3.84 0.06
CA ARG A 66 -16.76 -3.61 -0.53
C ARG A 66 -16.95 -2.15 -0.90
N GLU A 67 -16.60 -1.24 -0.01
CA GLU A 67 -16.76 0.19 -0.25
C GLU A 67 -15.67 0.74 -1.17
N GLY A 68 -14.48 0.19 -1.08
CA GLY A 68 -13.38 0.64 -1.92
C GLY A 68 -12.87 2.03 -1.60
N HIS A 69 -13.04 2.49 -0.36
CA HIS A 69 -12.51 3.78 0.06
C HIS A 69 -11.20 3.63 0.82
N TRP A 70 -11.08 2.58 1.59
CA TRP A 70 -9.87 2.26 2.34
C TRP A 70 -9.86 0.76 2.53
N VAL A 71 -9.07 0.06 1.72
CA VAL A 71 -8.92 -1.38 1.84
C VAL A 71 -7.67 -1.66 2.63
N LEU A 72 -7.81 -2.40 3.71
CA LEU A 72 -6.71 -2.79 4.56
C LEU A 72 -6.52 -4.30 4.41
N MET A 73 -5.30 -4.71 4.08
CA MET A 73 -4.97 -6.11 3.88
C MET A 73 -3.82 -6.47 4.81
N ASP A 74 -4.11 -7.35 5.77
CA ASP A 74 -3.15 -7.69 6.81
C ASP A 74 -2.41 -8.96 6.43
N TYR A 75 -1.12 -8.83 6.15
CA TYR A 75 -0.25 -9.97 5.82
C TYR A 75 0.70 -10.31 6.96
N GLY A 76 0.47 -9.76 8.14
CA GLY A 76 1.31 -10.02 9.30
C GLY A 76 2.46 -9.05 9.38
N ASP A 77 3.52 -9.29 8.65
CA ASP A 77 4.68 -8.39 8.66
C ASP A 77 4.45 -7.14 7.84
N VAL A 78 3.51 -7.17 6.89
CA VAL A 78 3.18 -6.02 6.07
C VAL A 78 1.67 -5.80 6.12
N ILE A 79 1.26 -4.57 6.35
CA ILE A 79 -0.14 -4.19 6.21
C ILE A 79 -0.23 -3.28 4.99
N VAL A 80 -1.06 -3.67 4.03
CA VAL A 80 -1.27 -2.93 2.79
C VAL A 80 -2.51 -2.05 2.97
N HIS A 81 -2.35 -0.76 2.71
CA HIS A 81 -3.45 0.21 2.76
C HIS A 81 -3.66 0.77 1.37
N VAL A 82 -4.82 0.52 0.79
CA VAL A 82 -5.18 1.06 -0.52
C VAL A 82 -6.32 2.04 -0.31
N PHE A 83 -6.08 3.30 -0.63
CA PHE A 83 -7.03 4.36 -0.38
C PHE A 83 -7.63 4.90 -1.67
N TYR A 84 -8.89 5.28 -1.62
CA TYR A 84 -9.46 6.23 -2.57
C TYR A 84 -8.81 7.59 -2.24
N GLU A 85 -8.33 8.31 -3.25
CA GLU A 85 -7.49 9.49 -3.01
C GLU A 85 -8.05 10.48 -1.99
N PRO A 86 -9.31 10.92 -2.10
CA PRO A 86 -9.84 11.85 -1.10
C PRO A 86 -9.83 11.28 0.31
N THR A 87 -10.07 9.97 0.44
CA THR A 87 -10.07 9.32 1.74
C THR A 87 -8.68 9.33 2.35
N ARG A 88 -7.66 9.06 1.54
CA ARG A 88 -6.28 9.09 2.01
C ARG A 88 -5.93 10.46 2.57
N PHE A 89 -6.31 11.48 1.81
CA PHE A 89 -6.03 12.84 2.20
C PHE A 89 -6.74 13.20 3.51
N PHE A 90 -7.98 12.75 3.66
CA PHE A 90 -8.76 13.03 4.85
C PHE A 90 -8.18 12.40 6.10
N TYR A 91 -7.81 11.12 6.03
CA TYR A 91 -7.28 10.43 7.20
C TYR A 91 -5.81 10.70 7.45
N ASP A 92 -5.06 10.97 6.39
CA ASP A 92 -3.63 11.32 6.49
C ASP A 92 -2.86 10.37 7.41
N LEU A 93 -2.99 9.08 7.12
CA LEU A 93 -2.39 8.05 7.93
C LEU A 93 -0.88 8.23 8.09
N GLU A 94 -0.23 8.75 7.07
CA GLU A 94 1.21 8.95 7.09
C GLU A 94 1.63 9.91 8.19
N SER A 95 0.80 10.89 8.53
CA SER A 95 1.13 11.83 9.60
C SER A 95 1.17 11.18 10.96
N LEU A 96 0.43 10.10 11.16
CA LEU A 96 0.44 9.39 12.42
C LEU A 96 1.77 8.67 12.63
N TRP A 97 2.48 8.39 11.54
CA TRP A 97 3.72 7.62 11.58
C TRP A 97 4.88 8.41 10.99
N PHE A 98 4.93 9.71 11.27
CA PHE A 98 5.96 10.56 10.69
C PHE A 98 7.37 10.13 11.10
N GLU A 99 7.51 9.39 12.18
CA GLU A 99 8.82 8.89 12.60
C GLU A 99 9.26 7.67 11.83
N ALA A 100 8.35 7.03 11.10
CA ALA A 100 8.71 5.87 10.29
C ALA A 100 9.56 6.30 9.11
N GLN A 101 10.46 5.42 8.70
CA GLN A 101 11.33 5.72 7.59
C GLN A 101 10.68 5.32 6.29
N ASN A 102 10.75 6.20 5.31
CA ASN A 102 10.33 5.85 3.97
C ASN A 102 11.38 4.94 3.36
N VAL A 103 10.94 3.82 2.82
CA VAL A 103 11.82 2.89 2.14
C VAL A 103 11.87 3.27 0.67
N PRO A 104 13.05 3.48 0.10
CA PRO A 104 13.13 3.78 -1.33
C PRO A 104 12.53 2.64 -2.14
N LEU A 105 11.72 2.98 -3.12
CA LEU A 105 11.05 2.02 -3.96
C LEU A 105 11.71 1.97 -5.32
N GLU A 106 11.96 0.76 -5.80
CA GLU A 106 12.43 0.58 -7.16
C GLU A 106 11.22 0.48 -8.05
N THR A 107 11.08 1.43 -8.95
CA THR A 107 9.97 1.43 -9.88
C THR A 107 10.54 1.51 -11.28
N ASN A 108 9.72 1.17 -12.24
CA ASN A 108 10.12 1.30 -13.64
C ASN A 108 9.86 2.69 -14.17
N GLU A 109 9.36 3.57 -13.36
CA GLU A 109 9.06 4.91 -13.82
C GLU A 109 10.34 5.71 -13.94
N PRO A 110 10.52 6.40 -15.05
CA PRO A 110 11.73 7.19 -15.26
C PRO A 110 11.62 8.51 -14.54
N THR A 111 11.27 8.56 -13.36
CA THR A 111 11.09 9.80 -12.70
C THR A 111 12.34 10.19 -12.13
N GLY A 112 13.02 9.87 -12.28
CA GLY A 112 13.98 10.44 -11.63
C GLY A 112 13.63 11.32 -10.56
N SER A 113 13.14 11.43 -10.47
CA SER A 113 13.04 12.12 -9.70
C SER A 113 13.71 12.22 -8.77
N ASP A 114 13.84 12.02 -8.97
CA ASP A 114 14.27 12.17 -8.34
C ASP A 114 15.07 12.60 -8.07
N ALA A 115 15.07 12.78 -8.24
CA ALA A 115 15.78 13.24 -8.08
C ALA A 115 16.03 14.09 -7.35
N THR A 116 15.81 14.26 -7.10
CA THR A 116 15.95 15.03 -6.48
C THR A 116 16.13 15.11 -5.55
N ASP A 117 16.08 14.91 -5.45
CA ASP A 117 16.07 15.05 -4.63
C ASP A 117 16.52 15.14 -4.00
#